data_67508c3732d2cb0241ff9482f4db03eb
#
_entry.id   67508c3732d2cb0241ff9482f4db03eb
#
_cell.length_a   1.000
_cell.length_b   1.000
_cell.length_c   1.000
_cell.angle_alpha   90.00
_cell.angle_beta   90.00
_cell.angle_gamma   90.00
#
_symmetry.space_group_name_H-M   'P 1'
#
loop_
_entity.id
_entity.type
_entity.pdbx_description
1 polymer ?
#
loop_
_entity_poly.entity_id
_entity_poly.type
_entity_poly.pdbx_seq_one_letter_code
_entity_poly.pdbx_strand_id
1 'polypeptide(L)'
;QTRDLVEAQKTAYLGWDDNDPVNFRMHHEEKMKTSTGLSGKMDRCYVNLKARKALVFDAKYGRLGLIADAKDSLQMKNYADIVFFRYPNLVDEVRCVLGSPRTDEISTHDFNVSEWPKIQEEVRAVIASVEDPFKQPRFNDAVCAKCNHIDRCPLTKKDAIVPMTTAAL
;
A
#
# COMPACT_ATOMS: atom_id res chain seq x y z
N GLN A 1 -14.54 3.69 16.16
CA GLN A 1 -13.92 4.70 15.28
C GLN A 1 -13.52 4.12 13.92
N THR A 2 -12.58 3.16 13.83
CA THR A 2 -12.14 2.60 12.52
C THR A 2 -13.26 1.86 11.79
N ARG A 3 -14.10 1.11 12.52
CA ARG A 3 -15.25 0.42 11.94
C ARG A 3 -16.28 1.42 11.41
N ASP A 4 -16.56 2.45 12.17
CA ASP A 4 -17.52 3.49 11.78
C ASP A 4 -17.05 4.26 10.54
N LEU A 5 -15.73 4.49 10.43
CA LEU A 5 -15.15 5.08 9.24
C LEU A 5 -15.33 4.20 7.99
N VAL A 6 -15.07 2.89 8.11
CA VAL A 6 -15.26 1.96 6.98
C VAL A 6 -16.71 1.96 6.54
N GLU A 7 -17.66 1.89 7.48
CA GLU A 7 -19.09 1.91 7.15
C GLU A 7 -19.52 3.26 6.53
N ALA A 8 -19.03 4.37 7.06
CA ALA A 8 -19.26 5.69 6.48
C ALA A 8 -18.73 5.80 5.04
N GLN A 9 -17.53 5.31 4.77
CA GLN A 9 -16.95 5.29 3.42
C GLN A 9 -17.72 4.34 2.49
N LYS A 10 -18.13 3.16 2.95
CA LYS A 10 -18.98 2.24 2.17
C LYS A 10 -20.23 2.93 1.69
N THR A 11 -20.93 3.61 2.58
CA THR A 11 -22.19 4.29 2.26
C THR A 11 -21.95 5.52 1.39
N ALA A 12 -21.07 6.42 1.82
CA ALA A 12 -20.89 7.72 1.16
C ALA A 12 -20.17 7.63 -0.20
N TYR A 13 -19.20 6.71 -0.32
CA TYR A 13 -18.37 6.61 -1.54
C TYR A 13 -18.88 5.56 -2.50
N LEU A 14 -19.24 4.37 -2.00
CA LEU A 14 -19.69 3.27 -2.86
C LEU A 14 -21.21 3.24 -3.05
N GLY A 15 -22.01 3.91 -2.20
CA GLY A 15 -23.45 3.68 -2.18
C GLY A 15 -23.80 2.21 -1.90
N TRP A 16 -23.11 1.63 -0.90
CA TRP A 16 -23.20 0.20 -0.58
C TRP A 16 -24.63 -0.22 -0.22
N ASP A 17 -25.08 -1.31 -0.80
CA ASP A 17 -26.38 -1.95 -0.51
C ASP A 17 -26.15 -3.44 -0.23
N ASP A 18 -26.41 -3.86 1.01
CA ASP A 18 -26.26 -5.26 1.44
C ASP A 18 -27.31 -6.20 0.80
N ASN A 19 -28.37 -5.64 0.22
CA ASN A 19 -29.44 -6.40 -0.43
C ASN A 19 -29.19 -6.66 -1.92
N ASP A 20 -28.10 -6.14 -2.50
CA ASP A 20 -27.74 -6.32 -3.90
C ASP A 20 -26.44 -7.12 -4.08
N PRO A 21 -26.44 -8.44 -3.85
CA PRO A 21 -25.25 -9.27 -3.97
C PRO A 21 -24.76 -9.42 -5.42
N VAL A 22 -25.53 -8.99 -6.40
CA VAL A 22 -25.16 -9.08 -7.82
C VAL A 22 -24.15 -8.00 -8.17
N ASN A 23 -24.33 -6.79 -7.64
CA ASN A 23 -23.49 -5.65 -7.97
C ASN A 23 -22.40 -5.39 -6.92
N PHE A 24 -22.51 -5.97 -5.73
CA PHE A 24 -21.53 -5.74 -4.66
C PHE A 24 -20.67 -6.97 -4.38
N ARG A 25 -19.39 -6.76 -4.18
CA ARG A 25 -18.41 -7.80 -3.78
C ARG A 25 -17.65 -7.33 -2.57
N MET A 26 -17.41 -8.24 -1.65
CA MET A 26 -16.57 -7.99 -0.48
C MET A 26 -15.45 -9.04 -0.43
N HIS A 27 -14.24 -8.57 -0.22
CA HIS A 27 -13.06 -9.39 0.05
C HIS A 27 -12.51 -9.01 1.44
N HIS A 28 -12.32 -10.01 2.27
CA HIS A 28 -11.80 -9.84 3.62
C HIS A 28 -10.61 -10.76 3.82
N GLU A 29 -9.45 -10.17 4.07
CA GLU A 29 -8.19 -10.91 4.25
C GLU A 29 -7.88 -11.92 3.13
N GLU A 30 -8.43 -11.70 1.96
CA GLU A 30 -8.21 -12.56 0.80
C GLU A 30 -6.86 -12.25 0.15
N LYS A 31 -6.08 -13.30 -0.11
CA LYS A 31 -4.84 -13.17 -0.87
C LYS A 31 -5.14 -13.15 -2.36
N MET A 32 -4.83 -12.06 -3.00
CA MET A 32 -5.04 -11.85 -4.44
C MET A 32 -3.74 -11.54 -5.15
N LYS A 33 -3.70 -11.81 -6.46
CA LYS A 33 -2.53 -11.53 -7.32
C LYS A 33 -2.73 -10.22 -8.08
N THR A 34 -1.62 -9.53 -8.32
CA THR A 34 -1.54 -8.36 -9.20
C THR A 34 -1.33 -8.79 -10.65
N SER A 35 -1.48 -7.83 -11.56
CA SER A 35 -1.08 -7.99 -12.97
C SER A 35 0.42 -8.26 -13.15
N THR A 36 1.24 -7.83 -12.21
CA THR A 36 2.71 -8.00 -12.22
C THR A 36 3.18 -9.32 -11.62
N GLY A 37 2.24 -10.16 -11.13
CA GLY A 37 2.54 -11.45 -10.50
C GLY A 37 2.79 -11.37 -9.00
N LEU A 38 2.88 -10.18 -8.40
CA LEU A 38 2.89 -10.03 -6.95
C LEU A 38 1.57 -10.50 -6.36
N SER A 39 1.57 -10.71 -5.06
CA SER A 39 0.35 -10.96 -4.32
C SER A 39 0.22 -9.99 -3.16
N GLY A 40 -1.01 -9.61 -2.84
CA GLY A 40 -1.34 -8.82 -1.67
C GLY A 40 -2.48 -9.46 -0.89
N LYS A 41 -2.49 -9.24 0.41
CA LYS A 41 -3.60 -9.59 1.30
C LYS A 41 -4.17 -8.29 1.83
N MET A 42 -5.34 -7.91 1.33
CA MET A 42 -6.04 -6.69 1.78
C MET A 42 -6.85 -7.01 3.03
N ASP A 43 -6.83 -6.10 4.01
CA ASP A 43 -7.70 -6.26 5.18
C ASP A 43 -9.17 -6.28 4.76
N ARG A 44 -9.56 -5.30 3.96
CA ARG A 44 -10.92 -5.24 3.38
C ARG A 44 -10.90 -4.59 2.00
N CYS A 45 -11.68 -5.16 1.10
CA CYS A 45 -11.97 -4.57 -0.19
C CYS A 45 -13.46 -4.72 -0.51
N TYR A 46 -14.09 -3.63 -0.85
CA TYR A 46 -15.49 -3.56 -1.25
C TYR A 46 -15.57 -3.05 -2.69
N VAL A 47 -16.36 -3.71 -3.52
CA VAL A 47 -16.50 -3.35 -4.93
C VAL A 47 -17.99 -3.15 -5.26
N ASN A 48 -18.31 -2.01 -5.86
CA ASN A 48 -19.61 -1.75 -6.46
C ASN A 48 -19.46 -1.74 -7.99
N LEU A 49 -19.88 -2.82 -8.63
CA LEU A 49 -19.78 -3.00 -10.09
C LEU A 49 -20.68 -2.02 -10.86
N LYS A 50 -21.84 -1.65 -10.29
CA LYS A 50 -22.77 -0.69 -10.89
C LYS A 50 -22.19 0.72 -10.88
N ALA A 51 -21.57 1.13 -9.79
CA ALA A 51 -20.90 2.41 -9.68
C ALA A 51 -19.50 2.42 -10.31
N ARG A 52 -18.96 1.23 -10.67
CA ARG A 52 -17.62 1.02 -11.20
C ARG A 52 -16.52 1.51 -10.25
N LYS A 53 -16.74 1.36 -8.96
CA LYS A 53 -15.88 1.83 -7.87
C LYS A 53 -15.49 0.73 -6.91
N ALA A 54 -14.31 0.85 -6.32
CA ALA A 54 -13.89 0.00 -5.22
C ALA A 54 -13.33 0.82 -4.05
N LEU A 55 -13.48 0.29 -2.84
CA LEU A 55 -12.93 0.83 -1.60
C LEU A 55 -12.01 -0.22 -0.99
N VAL A 56 -10.74 0.10 -0.87
CA VAL A 56 -9.75 -0.71 -0.14
C VAL A 56 -9.43 -0.04 1.18
N PHE A 57 -9.48 -0.80 2.24
CA PHE A 57 -9.14 -0.34 3.57
C PHE A 57 -8.03 -1.20 4.17
N ASP A 58 -7.00 -0.56 4.75
CA ASP A 58 -5.90 -1.22 5.44
C ASP A 58 -5.61 -0.51 6.78
N ALA A 59 -5.64 -1.28 7.86
CA ALA A 59 -5.44 -0.77 9.20
C ALA A 59 -3.99 -0.95 9.67
N LYS A 60 -3.36 0.13 10.10
CA LYS A 60 -1.99 0.13 10.61
C LYS A 60 -1.95 0.21 12.13
N TYR A 61 -1.70 -0.91 12.77
CA TYR A 61 -1.59 -1.01 14.24
C TYR A 61 -0.16 -0.82 14.78
N GLY A 62 0.76 -0.32 13.94
CA GLY A 62 2.16 -0.09 14.30
C GLY A 62 2.34 0.85 15.49
N ARG A 63 3.45 0.67 16.23
CA ARG A 63 3.72 1.46 17.47
C ARG A 63 4.00 2.94 17.22
N LEU A 64 4.42 3.33 16.03
CA LEU A 64 4.90 4.69 15.74
C LEU A 64 3.83 5.62 15.17
N GLY A 65 2.60 5.17 15.00
CA GLY A 65 1.46 6.02 14.64
C GLY A 65 1.52 6.72 13.29
N LEU A 66 2.67 6.85 12.68
CA LEU A 66 2.81 7.51 11.39
C LEU A 66 2.35 6.58 10.27
N ILE A 67 1.34 7.00 9.55
CA ILE A 67 0.91 6.35 8.31
C ILE A 67 1.56 7.06 7.11
N ALA A 68 1.90 6.29 6.09
CA ALA A 68 2.32 6.86 4.83
C ALA A 68 1.12 7.54 4.14
N ASP A 69 1.39 8.50 3.26
CA ASP A 69 0.35 8.99 2.38
C ASP A 69 -0.15 7.84 1.48
N ALA A 70 -1.47 7.66 1.40
CA ALA A 70 -2.09 6.60 0.61
C ALA A 70 -1.68 6.71 -0.87
N LYS A 71 -1.52 7.92 -1.40
CA LYS A 71 -1.07 8.20 -2.76
C LYS A 71 0.32 7.64 -3.04
N ASP A 72 1.24 7.82 -2.10
CA ASP A 72 2.65 7.45 -2.28
C ASP A 72 2.95 6.04 -1.78
N SER A 73 2.01 5.42 -1.09
CA SER A 73 2.14 4.07 -0.55
C SER A 73 2.20 3.03 -1.65
N LEU A 74 3.34 2.35 -1.79
CA LEU A 74 3.47 1.22 -2.72
C LEU A 74 2.47 0.11 -2.41
N GLN A 75 2.12 -0.11 -1.15
CA GLN A 75 1.10 -1.08 -0.75
C GLN A 75 -0.27 -0.72 -1.30
N MET A 76 -0.66 0.56 -1.23
CA MET A 76 -1.95 1.02 -1.76
C MET A 76 -1.98 0.96 -3.30
N LYS A 77 -0.89 1.33 -3.96
CA LYS A 77 -0.72 1.16 -5.41
C LYS A 77 -0.85 -0.32 -5.81
N ASN A 78 -0.22 -1.22 -5.08
CA ASN A 78 -0.32 -2.66 -5.31
C ASN A 78 -1.77 -3.17 -5.11
N TYR A 79 -2.49 -2.64 -4.14
CA TYR A 79 -3.90 -3.00 -3.94
C TYR A 79 -4.81 -2.46 -5.04
N ALA A 80 -4.56 -1.24 -5.52
CA ALA A 80 -5.25 -0.70 -6.68
C ALA A 80 -5.00 -1.55 -7.95
N ASP A 81 -3.74 -1.97 -8.19
CA ASP A 81 -3.37 -2.89 -9.28
C ASP A 81 -4.14 -4.23 -9.17
N ILE A 82 -4.22 -4.81 -7.98
CA ILE A 82 -5.01 -6.04 -7.75
C ILE A 82 -6.47 -5.84 -8.16
N VAL A 83 -7.08 -4.73 -7.75
CA VAL A 83 -8.51 -4.48 -8.02
C VAL A 83 -8.74 -4.27 -9.51
N PHE A 84 -7.96 -3.43 -10.19
CA PHE A 84 -8.07 -3.21 -11.64
C PHE A 84 -7.84 -4.49 -12.42
N PHE A 85 -6.87 -5.30 -12.02
CA PHE A 85 -6.58 -6.59 -12.66
C PHE A 85 -7.71 -7.62 -12.46
N ARG A 86 -8.29 -7.66 -11.27
CA ARG A 86 -9.37 -8.60 -10.94
C ARG A 86 -10.71 -8.23 -11.59
N TYR A 87 -10.94 -6.94 -11.78
CA TYR A 87 -12.18 -6.38 -12.32
C TYR A 87 -11.95 -5.54 -13.58
N PRO A 88 -11.34 -6.13 -14.64
CA PRO A 88 -11.00 -5.40 -15.85
C PRO A 88 -12.26 -4.87 -16.52
N ASN A 89 -12.25 -3.59 -16.88
CA ASN A 89 -13.39 -2.89 -17.48
C ASN A 89 -14.65 -2.83 -16.61
N LEU A 90 -14.58 -3.24 -15.34
CA LEU A 90 -15.71 -3.20 -14.40
C LEU A 90 -15.50 -2.19 -13.27
N VAL A 91 -14.27 -1.79 -13.01
CA VAL A 91 -13.92 -0.77 -12.02
C VAL A 91 -13.06 0.30 -12.68
N ASP A 92 -13.46 1.55 -12.50
CA ASP A 92 -12.76 2.73 -13.03
C ASP A 92 -12.01 3.50 -11.94
N GLU A 93 -12.43 3.37 -10.69
CA GLU A 93 -11.85 4.12 -9.58
C GLU A 93 -11.72 3.23 -8.33
N VAL A 94 -10.56 3.31 -7.70
CA VAL A 94 -10.26 2.59 -6.45
C VAL A 94 -9.86 3.60 -5.38
N ARG A 95 -10.71 3.77 -4.37
CA ARG A 95 -10.35 4.53 -3.16
C ARG A 95 -9.56 3.64 -2.22
N CYS A 96 -8.34 4.05 -1.91
CA CYS A 96 -7.50 3.41 -0.91
C CYS A 96 -7.48 4.25 0.37
N VAL A 97 -7.76 3.61 1.50
CA VAL A 97 -7.79 4.23 2.82
C VAL A 97 -6.79 3.53 3.73
N LEU A 98 -5.80 4.28 4.19
CA LEU A 98 -4.91 3.89 5.29
C LEU A 98 -5.43 4.50 6.57
N GLY A 99 -5.67 3.70 7.58
CA GLY A 99 -6.11 4.16 8.88
C GLY A 99 -5.22 3.69 10.01
N SER A 100 -4.87 4.57 10.95
CA SER A 100 -4.20 4.22 12.20
C SER A 100 -5.16 4.36 13.37
N PRO A 101 -5.74 3.27 13.90
CA PRO A 101 -6.66 3.35 15.02
C PRO A 101 -6.04 3.88 16.32
N ARG A 102 -4.71 3.91 16.41
CA ARG A 102 -3.99 4.39 17.61
C ARG A 102 -3.78 5.88 17.63
N THR A 103 -3.70 6.52 16.46
CA THR A 103 -3.42 7.96 16.33
C THR A 103 -4.57 8.70 15.69
N ASP A 104 -5.65 8.00 15.33
CA ASP A 104 -6.79 8.54 14.57
C ASP A 104 -6.39 9.19 13.23
N GLU A 105 -5.18 8.87 12.74
CA GLU A 105 -4.70 9.34 11.44
C GLU A 105 -5.36 8.54 10.32
N ILE A 106 -5.73 9.25 9.27
CA ILE A 106 -6.34 8.68 8.07
C ILE A 106 -5.71 9.35 6.86
N SER A 107 -5.25 8.53 5.92
CA SER A 107 -4.86 9.01 4.59
C SER A 107 -5.72 8.29 3.54
N THR A 108 -6.22 9.07 2.59
CA THR A 108 -7.12 8.56 1.54
C THR A 108 -6.64 9.05 0.18
N HIS A 109 -6.65 8.16 -0.82
CA HIS A 109 -6.38 8.51 -2.19
C HIS A 109 -7.23 7.70 -3.16
N ASP A 110 -7.72 8.36 -4.22
CA ASP A 110 -8.51 7.76 -5.28
C ASP A 110 -7.60 7.53 -6.49
N PHE A 111 -7.33 6.25 -6.80
CA PHE A 111 -6.64 5.86 -8.02
C PHE A 111 -7.65 5.68 -9.14
N ASN A 112 -7.40 6.30 -10.28
CA ASN A 112 -8.22 6.14 -11.48
C ASN A 112 -7.62 5.06 -12.40
N VAL A 113 -8.45 4.34 -13.15
CA VAL A 113 -8.00 3.30 -14.08
C VAL A 113 -7.03 3.85 -15.15
N SER A 114 -7.12 5.14 -15.50
CA SER A 114 -6.16 5.79 -16.40
C SER A 114 -4.74 5.86 -15.84
N GLU A 115 -4.57 5.78 -14.52
CA GLU A 115 -3.27 5.75 -13.84
C GLU A 115 -2.69 4.33 -13.73
N TRP A 116 -3.49 3.31 -14.02
CA TRP A 116 -3.10 1.91 -13.84
C TRP A 116 -1.81 1.53 -14.58
N PRO A 117 -1.56 1.92 -15.84
CA PRO A 117 -0.29 1.61 -16.49
C PRO A 117 0.93 2.17 -15.74
N LYS A 118 0.82 3.38 -15.20
CA LYS A 118 1.88 4.00 -14.38
C LYS A 118 2.09 3.25 -13.06
N ILE A 119 1.01 2.86 -12.40
CA ILE A 119 1.07 2.05 -11.18
C ILE A 119 1.80 0.74 -11.45
N GLN A 120 1.48 0.05 -12.55
CA GLN A 120 2.15 -1.19 -12.95
C GLN A 120 3.64 -0.99 -13.21
N GLU A 121 4.02 0.13 -13.85
CA GLU A 121 5.43 0.46 -14.10
C GLU A 121 6.18 0.67 -12.78
N GLU A 122 5.63 1.45 -11.85
CA GLU A 122 6.23 1.68 -10.53
C GLU A 122 6.39 0.38 -9.74
N VAL A 123 5.38 -0.49 -9.75
CA VAL A 123 5.43 -1.79 -9.08
C VAL A 123 6.50 -2.69 -9.71
N ARG A 124 6.56 -2.77 -11.04
CA ARG A 124 7.59 -3.55 -11.75
C ARG A 124 9.00 -3.03 -11.46
N ALA A 125 9.19 -1.71 -11.43
CA ALA A 125 10.47 -1.11 -11.10
C ALA A 125 10.98 -1.52 -9.71
N VAL A 126 10.07 -1.62 -8.73
CA VAL A 126 10.42 -2.10 -7.40
C VAL A 126 10.79 -3.59 -7.42
N ILE A 127 10.01 -4.43 -8.10
CA ILE A 127 10.32 -5.87 -8.26
C ILE A 127 11.69 -6.03 -8.88
N ALA A 128 11.94 -5.41 -10.03
CA ALA A 128 13.24 -5.48 -10.71
C ALA A 128 14.38 -5.02 -9.79
N SER A 129 14.12 -4.00 -8.96
CA SER A 129 15.12 -3.51 -8.02
C SER A 129 15.43 -4.47 -6.86
N VAL A 130 14.49 -5.33 -6.49
CA VAL A 130 14.69 -6.36 -5.45
C VAL A 130 15.37 -7.59 -6.03
N GLU A 131 15.05 -7.92 -7.27
CA GLU A 131 15.61 -9.10 -7.98
C GLU A 131 17.00 -8.85 -8.56
N ASP A 132 17.47 -7.59 -8.60
CA ASP A 132 18.81 -7.26 -9.08
C ASP A 132 19.89 -7.75 -8.08
N PRO A 133 20.65 -8.81 -8.42
CA PRO A 133 21.66 -9.36 -7.53
C PRO A 133 22.85 -8.43 -7.31
N PHE A 134 23.02 -7.40 -8.15
CA PHE A 134 24.10 -6.41 -8.06
C PHE A 134 23.68 -5.15 -7.30
N LYS A 135 22.40 -5.04 -6.95
CA LYS A 135 21.91 -3.88 -6.21
C LYS A 135 22.44 -3.91 -4.78
N GLN A 136 23.30 -2.96 -4.48
CA GLN A 136 23.78 -2.79 -3.12
C GLN A 136 22.64 -2.36 -2.19
N PRO A 137 22.52 -2.97 -1.00
CA PRO A 137 21.57 -2.51 0.00
C PRO A 137 21.89 -1.04 0.35
N ARG A 138 20.85 -0.25 0.60
CA ARG A 138 21.00 1.15 1.00
C ARG A 138 20.57 1.32 2.44
N PHE A 139 21.36 2.07 3.19
CA PHE A 139 20.98 2.45 4.54
C PHE A 139 19.77 3.41 4.49
N ASN A 140 18.79 3.15 5.33
CA ASN A 140 17.62 4.01 5.49
C ASN A 140 17.26 4.01 6.98
N ASP A 141 17.39 5.15 7.65
CA ASP A 141 17.20 5.29 9.09
C ASP A 141 15.85 4.72 9.56
N ALA A 142 14.76 5.06 8.87
CA ALA A 142 13.42 4.65 9.26
C ALA A 142 13.19 3.12 9.13
N VAL A 143 13.81 2.50 8.13
CA VAL A 143 13.71 1.05 7.87
C VAL A 143 14.73 0.30 8.70
N CYS A 144 15.96 0.78 8.74
CA CYS A 144 17.07 0.12 9.43
C CYS A 144 16.88 0.11 10.95
N ALA A 145 16.29 1.15 11.53
CA ALA A 145 15.96 1.19 12.96
C ALA A 145 15.00 0.06 13.41
N LYS A 146 14.27 -0.56 12.47
CA LYS A 146 13.33 -1.65 12.72
C LYS A 146 13.84 -3.00 12.18
N CYS A 147 15.04 -3.04 11.64
CA CYS A 147 15.58 -4.21 10.98
C CYS A 147 16.10 -5.22 12.03
N ASN A 148 15.58 -6.45 12.00
CA ASN A 148 16.03 -7.53 12.88
C ASN A 148 17.47 -7.99 12.62
N HIS A 149 18.10 -7.52 11.54
CA HIS A 149 19.46 -7.85 11.13
C HIS A 149 20.42 -6.68 11.26
N ILE A 150 20.04 -5.59 11.92
CA ILE A 150 20.83 -4.36 12.03
C ILE A 150 22.23 -4.63 12.59
N ASP A 151 22.35 -5.47 13.60
CA ASP A 151 23.63 -5.81 14.25
C ASP A 151 24.59 -6.58 13.35
N ARG A 152 24.08 -7.21 12.29
CA ARG A 152 24.84 -8.01 11.33
C ARG A 152 24.95 -7.31 9.97
N CYS A 153 24.33 -6.14 9.82
CA CYS A 153 24.29 -5.43 8.55
C CYS A 153 25.64 -4.83 8.22
N PRO A 154 26.22 -5.13 7.04
CA PRO A 154 27.51 -4.56 6.65
C PRO A 154 27.47 -3.04 6.46
N LEU A 155 26.27 -2.44 6.25
CA LEU A 155 26.14 -1.00 6.09
C LEU A 155 26.30 -0.25 7.42
N THR A 156 25.76 -0.76 8.52
CA THR A 156 25.90 -0.13 9.84
C THR A 156 27.34 -0.09 10.33
N LYS A 157 28.17 -1.04 9.87
CA LYS A 157 29.59 -1.08 10.20
C LYS A 157 30.43 -0.17 9.30
N LYS A 158 29.98 0.16 8.10
CA LYS A 158 30.72 1.04 7.17
C LYS A 158 30.54 2.52 7.53
N ASP A 159 29.34 2.91 7.97
CA ASP A 159 29.07 4.30 8.37
C ASP A 159 29.74 4.65 9.72
N ALA A 160 30.05 3.66 10.53
CA ALA A 160 30.87 3.83 11.74
C ALA A 160 32.37 4.04 11.46
N ILE A 161 32.81 3.94 10.20
CA ILE A 161 34.21 4.04 9.78
C ILE A 161 34.41 5.19 8.76
N VAL A 162 33.54 6.18 8.72
CA VAL A 162 33.93 7.44 8.10
C VAL A 162 34.76 8.21 9.15
N PRO A 163 36.10 8.20 9.09
CA PRO A 163 36.89 9.03 9.99
C PRO A 163 36.55 10.48 9.65
N MET A 164 36.20 11.24 10.66
CA MET A 164 36.37 12.69 10.62
C MET A 164 37.88 12.99 10.39
N THR A 165 38.31 12.93 9.17
CA THR A 165 39.61 13.40 8.76
C THR A 165 39.40 14.23 7.52
N THR A 166 39.14 15.50 7.74
CA THR A 166 39.84 16.62 7.09
C THR A 166 39.18 17.92 7.53
N ALA A 167 39.44 18.29 8.76
CA ALA A 167 39.44 19.70 9.14
C ALA A 167 40.75 19.98 9.84
N ALA A 168 41.82 20.11 9.06
CA ALA A 168 43.04 20.78 9.45
C ALA A 168 43.98 20.79 8.23
N LEU A 169 43.95 21.86 7.48
CA LEU A 169 45.12 22.67 7.05
C LEU A 169 44.63 23.83 6.22
#